data_cf48c22cb72191caf948664b817d279a
#
_entry.id   cf48c22cb72191caf948664b817d279a
#
_cell.length_a   1.000
_cell.length_b   1.000
_cell.length_c   1.000
_cell.angle_alpha   90.00
_cell.angle_beta   90.00
_cell.angle_gamma   90.00
#
_symmetry.space_group_name_H-M   'P 1'
#
loop_
_entity.id
_entity.type
_entity.pdbx_description
1 polymer ?
#
loop_
_entity_poly.entity_id
_entity_poly.type
_entity_poly.pdbx_seq_one_letter_code
_entity_poly.pdbx_strand_id
1 'polypeptide(L)'
;MSDAVAAPAPAESGRTPPILEVRGASKLFGPVRALDNVSISLDEGQVLGLLGDNGAGKSTLIKAITGVHRLDAGRIYIDGHPADIRSPNDARALGIEAVYQDLALFDNLGVVSNLYLGNELTKPRWLRALGWLDRKAMETEARRKLDSLQVHLPSFSSSVGLMSGGQRQAVAVARAVAFATRVLILDEPTAALGVRETRNVLDTIAELPRRYNVSIVLISHNMDHVVEVCDKAVVMRQGGVVGEVVPTAETMEEMVSLIVGARTHKEE
;
A
#
# COMPACT_ATOMS: atom_id res chain seq x y z
N MET A 1 23.71 4.68 33.91
CA MET A 1 24.09 5.59 32.81
C MET A 1 22.80 5.83 32.02
N SER A 2 22.32 7.06 32.10
CA SER A 2 21.00 7.43 31.61
C SER A 2 21.11 7.76 30.10
N ASP A 3 20.48 6.94 29.24
CA ASP A 3 20.38 7.23 27.83
C ASP A 3 19.39 8.40 27.65
N ALA A 4 19.95 9.55 27.40
CA ALA A 4 19.18 10.74 27.04
C ALA A 4 18.58 10.51 25.64
N VAL A 5 17.27 10.27 25.61
CA VAL A 5 16.46 10.27 24.37
C VAL A 5 16.53 11.67 23.78
N ALA A 6 17.20 11.81 22.65
CA ALA A 6 17.23 13.06 21.91
C ALA A 6 15.80 13.49 21.55
N ALA A 7 15.44 14.71 21.94
CA ALA A 7 14.17 15.32 21.59
C ALA A 7 14.06 15.46 20.04
N PRO A 8 12.84 15.30 19.47
CA PRO A 8 12.67 15.45 18.03
C PRO A 8 13.03 16.88 17.61
N ALA A 9 13.75 17.00 16.49
CA ALA A 9 14.00 18.31 15.86
C ALA A 9 12.64 19.00 15.58
N PRO A 10 12.53 20.33 15.80
CA PRO A 10 11.30 21.04 15.56
C PRO A 10 10.92 20.94 14.07
N ALA A 11 9.64 20.63 13.82
CA ALA A 11 9.05 20.65 12.49
C ALA A 11 9.31 22.01 11.84
N GLU A 12 9.83 22.03 10.61
CA GLU A 12 9.94 23.24 9.79
C GLU A 12 8.55 23.87 9.69
N SER A 13 8.43 25.07 10.24
CA SER A 13 7.18 25.81 10.38
C SER A 13 6.60 26.16 9.01
N GLY A 14 5.47 25.55 8.65
CA GLY A 14 4.66 25.94 7.50
C GLY A 14 4.27 24.84 6.51
N ARG A 15 4.80 23.62 6.60
CA ARG A 15 4.35 22.48 5.79
C ARG A 15 3.39 21.58 6.57
N THR A 16 2.30 21.21 5.93
CA THR A 16 1.43 20.13 6.45
C THR A 16 2.26 18.86 6.64
N PRO A 17 2.19 18.19 7.80
CA PRO A 17 2.94 16.97 8.02
C PRO A 17 2.49 15.88 7.00
N PRO A 18 3.42 15.01 6.55
CA PRO A 18 3.08 13.89 5.69
C PRO A 18 2.03 12.99 6.36
N ILE A 19 1.11 12.42 5.54
CA ILE A 19 0.11 11.46 6.03
C ILE A 19 0.76 10.19 6.57
N LEU A 20 1.86 9.75 5.95
CA LEU A 20 2.71 8.65 6.40
C LEU A 20 4.17 9.07 6.30
N GLU A 21 4.90 8.86 7.37
CA GLU A 21 6.35 9.08 7.37
C GLU A 21 7.04 7.94 8.12
N VAL A 22 8.11 7.44 7.54
CA VAL A 22 9.01 6.45 8.16
C VAL A 22 10.35 7.14 8.35
N ARG A 23 10.90 7.10 9.56
CA ARG A 23 12.19 7.72 9.90
C ARG A 23 13.16 6.69 10.43
N GLY A 24 14.27 6.51 9.73
CA GLY A 24 15.39 5.69 10.16
C GLY A 24 15.07 4.21 10.38
N ALA A 25 14.11 3.67 9.61
CA ALA A 25 13.66 2.30 9.79
C ALA A 25 14.78 1.29 9.52
N SER A 26 15.03 0.41 10.49
CA SER A 26 15.99 -0.69 10.36
C SER A 26 15.34 -2.00 10.77
N LYS A 27 15.69 -3.08 10.05
CA LYS A 27 15.18 -4.44 10.31
C LYS A 27 16.21 -5.49 9.99
N LEU A 28 16.44 -6.37 10.95
CA LEU A 28 17.34 -7.51 10.84
C LEU A 28 16.55 -8.82 10.86
N PHE A 29 16.95 -9.76 10.04
CA PHE A 29 16.51 -11.16 10.08
C PHE A 29 17.77 -12.04 10.24
N GLY A 30 18.09 -12.39 11.47
CA GLY A 30 19.38 -13.02 11.77
C GLY A 30 20.54 -12.13 11.31
N PRO A 31 21.44 -12.62 10.45
CA PRO A 31 22.56 -11.83 9.93
C PRO A 31 22.17 -10.89 8.76
N VAL A 32 20.94 -11.02 8.21
CA VAL A 32 20.50 -10.26 7.04
C VAL A 32 19.89 -8.94 7.46
N ARG A 33 20.49 -7.82 7.05
CA ARG A 33 19.93 -6.48 7.22
C ARG A 33 18.97 -6.20 6.05
N ALA A 34 17.67 -6.38 6.32
CA ALA A 34 16.62 -6.20 5.31
C ALA A 34 16.20 -4.73 5.13
N LEU A 35 16.34 -3.91 6.20
CA LEU A 35 16.22 -2.45 6.15
C LEU A 35 17.40 -1.84 6.89
N ASP A 36 17.97 -0.79 6.32
CA ASP A 36 19.10 -0.04 6.87
C ASP A 36 18.84 1.46 6.81
N ASN A 37 18.40 2.03 7.93
CA ASN A 37 18.15 3.47 8.11
C ASN A 37 17.23 4.07 7.02
N VAL A 38 16.16 3.36 6.65
CA VAL A 38 15.22 3.78 5.62
C VAL A 38 14.33 4.91 6.12
N SER A 39 14.28 6.00 5.35
CA SER A 39 13.34 7.09 5.58
C SER A 39 12.57 7.37 4.30
N ILE A 40 11.24 7.46 4.40
CA ILE A 40 10.34 7.81 3.30
C ILE A 40 9.21 8.69 3.82
N SER A 41 8.60 9.48 2.95
CA SER A 41 7.43 10.30 3.26
C SER A 41 6.41 10.21 2.14
N LEU A 42 5.14 10.19 2.51
CA LEU A 42 3.97 10.23 1.64
C LEU A 42 3.08 11.39 2.07
N ASP A 43 2.83 12.33 1.19
CA ASP A 43 1.95 13.45 1.45
C ASP A 43 0.47 13.07 1.23
N GLU A 44 -0.46 13.85 1.79
CA GLU A 44 -1.89 13.60 1.63
C GLU A 44 -2.29 13.70 0.15
N GLY A 45 -3.06 12.71 -0.33
CA GLY A 45 -3.51 12.64 -1.72
C GLY A 45 -2.42 12.33 -2.75
N GLN A 46 -1.22 11.96 -2.33
CA GLN A 46 -0.09 11.62 -3.19
C GLN A 46 -0.06 10.14 -3.55
N VAL A 47 0.47 9.83 -4.74
CA VAL A 47 0.86 8.48 -5.16
C VAL A 47 2.39 8.37 -5.13
N LEU A 48 2.93 7.61 -4.18
CA LEU A 48 4.36 7.34 -4.02
C LEU A 48 4.73 6.01 -4.65
N GLY A 49 5.58 6.02 -5.67
CA GLY A 49 6.20 4.82 -6.22
C GLY A 49 7.34 4.32 -5.31
N LEU A 50 7.31 3.04 -4.92
CA LEU A 50 8.39 2.38 -4.19
C LEU A 50 9.08 1.38 -5.12
N LEU A 51 10.24 1.76 -5.61
CA LEU A 51 11.00 1.05 -6.64
C LEU A 51 12.21 0.33 -6.06
N GLY A 52 12.75 -0.60 -6.82
CA GLY A 52 13.97 -1.34 -6.47
C GLY A 52 13.89 -2.78 -6.95
N ASP A 53 15.03 -3.44 -6.98
CA ASP A 53 15.14 -4.84 -7.39
C ASP A 53 14.60 -5.80 -6.32
N ASN A 54 14.54 -7.09 -6.67
CA ASN A 54 14.21 -8.15 -5.71
C ASN A 54 15.25 -8.17 -4.59
N GLY A 55 14.77 -8.24 -3.33
CA GLY A 55 15.65 -8.16 -2.17
C GLY A 55 16.06 -6.73 -1.75
N ALA A 56 15.59 -5.67 -2.43
CA ALA A 56 15.88 -4.29 -2.06
C ALA A 56 15.31 -3.84 -0.69
N GLY A 57 14.39 -4.63 -0.09
CA GLY A 57 13.79 -4.32 1.21
C GLY A 57 12.34 -3.80 1.12
N LYS A 58 11.78 -3.61 -0.07
CA LYS A 58 10.43 -3.05 -0.29
C LYS A 58 9.35 -3.77 0.52
N SER A 59 9.22 -5.09 0.33
CA SER A 59 8.22 -5.89 1.04
C SER A 59 8.44 -5.91 2.56
N THR A 60 9.69 -5.80 3.04
CA THR A 60 9.99 -5.68 4.47
C THR A 60 9.51 -4.35 5.02
N LEU A 61 9.73 -3.25 4.27
CA LEU A 61 9.24 -1.93 4.65
C LEU A 61 7.71 -1.90 4.73
N ILE A 62 7.03 -2.43 3.71
CA ILE A 62 5.56 -2.53 3.71
C ILE A 62 5.05 -3.38 4.87
N LYS A 63 5.67 -4.53 5.13
CA LYS A 63 5.32 -5.38 6.26
C LYS A 63 5.55 -4.70 7.62
N ALA A 64 6.50 -3.77 7.71
CA ALA A 64 6.68 -2.96 8.91
C ALA A 64 5.58 -1.90 9.04
N ILE A 65 5.23 -1.20 7.97
CA ILE A 65 4.15 -0.19 7.95
C ILE A 65 2.80 -0.84 8.26
N THR A 66 2.56 -2.06 7.77
CA THR A 66 1.31 -2.81 8.00
C THR A 66 1.30 -3.62 9.30
N GLY A 67 2.33 -3.52 10.14
CA GLY A 67 2.37 -4.20 11.45
C GLY A 67 2.62 -5.71 11.41
N VAL A 68 2.96 -6.28 10.26
CA VAL A 68 3.36 -7.70 10.13
C VAL A 68 4.75 -7.92 10.75
N HIS A 69 5.64 -6.94 10.61
CA HIS A 69 6.97 -6.95 11.23
C HIS A 69 7.15 -5.72 12.12
N ARG A 70 7.85 -5.87 13.23
CA ARG A 70 8.31 -4.74 14.03
C ARG A 70 9.67 -4.27 13.54
N LEU A 71 9.85 -2.96 13.49
CA LEU A 71 11.17 -2.36 13.28
C LEU A 71 12.08 -2.64 14.49
N ASP A 72 13.36 -2.84 14.22
CA ASP A 72 14.37 -2.97 15.28
C ASP A 72 14.90 -1.57 15.69
N ALA A 73 14.88 -0.60 14.74
CA ALA A 73 15.15 0.82 15.00
C ALA A 73 14.32 1.70 14.06
N GLY A 74 14.22 2.98 14.39
CA GLY A 74 13.40 3.95 13.65
C GLY A 74 11.96 4.02 14.14
N ARG A 75 11.14 4.84 13.48
CA ARG A 75 9.73 5.06 13.85
C ARG A 75 8.87 5.35 12.64
N ILE A 76 7.59 5.03 12.76
CA ILE A 76 6.53 5.35 11.80
C ILE A 76 5.69 6.48 12.41
N TYR A 77 5.29 7.44 11.57
CA TYR A 77 4.43 8.56 11.96
C TYR A 77 3.24 8.60 11.01
N ILE A 78 2.08 8.91 11.56
CA ILE A 78 0.83 9.19 10.81
C ILE A 78 0.38 10.60 11.20
N ASP A 79 0.14 11.46 10.21
CA ASP A 79 -0.18 12.89 10.43
C ASP A 79 0.83 13.59 11.37
N GLY A 80 2.10 13.27 11.27
CA GLY A 80 3.16 13.80 12.14
C GLY A 80 3.18 13.23 13.56
N HIS A 81 2.27 12.35 13.94
CA HIS A 81 2.22 11.71 15.26
C HIS A 81 2.87 10.33 15.23
N PRO A 82 3.70 10.00 16.23
CA PRO A 82 4.30 8.67 16.34
C PRO A 82 3.22 7.58 16.38
N ALA A 83 3.31 6.57 15.52
CA ALA A 83 2.39 5.45 15.45
C ALA A 83 3.07 4.19 16.01
N ASP A 84 2.43 3.54 16.99
CA ASP A 84 2.89 2.26 17.54
C ASP A 84 2.10 1.11 16.87
N ILE A 85 2.61 0.66 15.74
CA ILE A 85 1.99 -0.38 14.91
C ILE A 85 2.60 -1.73 15.28
N ARG A 86 1.85 -2.56 16.00
CA ARG A 86 2.29 -3.86 16.51
C ARG A 86 1.63 -5.04 15.80
N SER A 87 0.55 -4.78 15.11
CA SER A 87 -0.24 -5.79 14.39
C SER A 87 -0.92 -5.18 13.16
N PRO A 88 -1.38 -6.01 12.21
CA PRO A 88 -2.19 -5.52 11.09
C PRO A 88 -3.48 -4.82 11.52
N ASN A 89 -4.04 -5.16 12.68
CA ASN A 89 -5.22 -4.48 13.20
C ASN A 89 -4.91 -3.05 13.64
N ASP A 90 -3.72 -2.79 14.18
CA ASP A 90 -3.29 -1.43 14.52
C ASP A 90 -3.13 -0.56 13.27
N ALA A 91 -2.53 -1.11 12.20
CA ALA A 91 -2.42 -0.42 10.92
C ALA A 91 -3.79 -0.07 10.34
N ARG A 92 -4.74 -1.03 10.37
CA ARG A 92 -6.13 -0.79 9.93
C ARG A 92 -6.83 0.26 10.78
N ALA A 93 -6.65 0.25 12.09
CA ALA A 93 -7.22 1.26 12.98
C ALA A 93 -6.71 2.67 12.66
N LEU A 94 -5.52 2.80 12.08
CA LEU A 94 -4.91 4.03 11.58
C LEU A 94 -5.31 4.36 10.13
N GLY A 95 -6.17 3.54 9.51
CA GLY A 95 -6.64 3.74 8.13
C GLY A 95 -5.66 3.28 7.04
N ILE A 96 -4.72 2.40 7.40
CA ILE A 96 -3.76 1.82 6.46
C ILE A 96 -4.25 0.45 6.01
N GLU A 97 -4.44 0.25 4.71
CA GLU A 97 -4.76 -1.04 4.11
C GLU A 97 -3.73 -1.42 3.05
N ALA A 98 -3.55 -2.73 2.83
CA ALA A 98 -2.61 -3.23 1.84
C ALA A 98 -3.19 -4.34 0.98
N VAL A 99 -2.89 -4.28 -0.32
CA VAL A 99 -3.03 -5.39 -1.27
C VAL A 99 -1.65 -5.93 -1.54
N TYR A 100 -1.41 -7.16 -1.12
CA TYR A 100 -0.18 -7.88 -1.40
C TYR A 100 -0.25 -8.61 -2.74
N GLN A 101 0.90 -8.98 -3.28
CA GLN A 101 1.04 -9.67 -4.56
C GLN A 101 0.21 -10.97 -4.65
N ASP A 102 0.02 -11.67 -3.54
CA ASP A 102 -0.78 -12.91 -3.46
C ASP A 102 -2.30 -12.65 -3.33
N LEU A 103 -2.74 -11.38 -3.41
CA LEU A 103 -4.11 -10.89 -3.30
C LEU A 103 -4.82 -11.25 -1.98
N ALA A 104 -4.35 -12.22 -1.24
CA ALA A 104 -4.95 -12.74 0.00
C ALA A 104 -6.49 -12.93 -0.12
N LEU A 105 -6.94 -13.50 -1.23
CA LEU A 105 -8.33 -13.87 -1.48
C LEU A 105 -8.55 -15.36 -1.22
N PHE A 106 -9.72 -15.70 -0.72
CA PHE A 106 -10.13 -17.09 -0.49
C PHE A 106 -10.91 -17.57 -1.70
N ASP A 107 -10.32 -18.46 -2.47
CA ASP A 107 -10.85 -18.97 -3.74
C ASP A 107 -12.21 -19.65 -3.61
N ASN A 108 -12.48 -20.29 -2.49
CA ASN A 108 -13.74 -20.98 -2.20
C ASN A 108 -14.86 -20.06 -1.68
N LEU A 109 -14.57 -18.79 -1.44
CA LEU A 109 -15.54 -17.80 -0.98
C LEU A 109 -16.02 -16.91 -2.12
N GLY A 110 -17.25 -16.42 -2.01
CA GLY A 110 -17.79 -15.41 -2.93
C GLY A 110 -17.20 -14.01 -2.69
N VAL A 111 -17.47 -13.11 -3.63
CA VAL A 111 -16.95 -11.72 -3.62
C VAL A 111 -17.29 -10.99 -2.32
N VAL A 112 -18.55 -11.03 -1.88
CA VAL A 112 -19.00 -10.34 -0.67
C VAL A 112 -18.25 -10.84 0.58
N SER A 113 -18.05 -12.14 0.69
CA SER A 113 -17.31 -12.74 1.82
C SER A 113 -15.83 -12.35 1.79
N ASN A 114 -15.21 -12.29 0.60
CA ASN A 114 -13.84 -11.83 0.46
C ASN A 114 -13.70 -10.34 0.78
N LEU A 115 -14.63 -9.49 0.37
CA LEU A 115 -14.60 -8.06 0.67
C LEU A 115 -14.69 -7.79 2.18
N TYR A 116 -15.55 -8.51 2.89
CA TYR A 116 -15.82 -8.24 4.31
C TYR A 116 -15.03 -9.14 5.28
N LEU A 117 -14.13 -9.97 4.79
CA LEU A 117 -13.35 -10.87 5.65
C LEU A 117 -12.57 -10.09 6.71
N GLY A 118 -12.87 -10.35 7.98
CA GLY A 118 -12.32 -9.64 9.13
C GLY A 118 -12.98 -8.29 9.44
N ASN A 119 -13.96 -7.88 8.61
CA ASN A 119 -14.75 -6.65 8.78
C ASN A 119 -16.25 -6.94 8.61
N GLU A 120 -16.69 -8.12 8.99
CA GLU A 120 -18.05 -8.58 8.78
C GLU A 120 -19.08 -7.70 9.51
N LEU A 121 -20.16 -7.35 8.79
CA LEU A 121 -21.30 -6.66 9.39
C LEU A 121 -22.16 -7.66 10.13
N THR A 122 -22.45 -7.36 11.38
CA THR A 122 -23.33 -8.18 12.22
C THR A 122 -24.68 -7.51 12.41
N LYS A 123 -25.74 -8.32 12.54
CA LYS A 123 -27.08 -7.86 12.90
C LYS A 123 -27.07 -7.13 14.25
N PRO A 124 -28.15 -6.38 14.62
CA PRO A 124 -28.16 -5.44 15.73
C PRO A 124 -27.45 -5.91 16.99
N ARG A 125 -26.90 -4.93 17.75
CA ARG A 125 -25.98 -5.10 18.87
C ARG A 125 -26.31 -6.23 19.85
N TRP A 126 -27.59 -6.50 20.10
CA TRP A 126 -28.07 -7.55 21.00
C TRP A 126 -27.98 -8.97 20.42
N LEU A 127 -27.90 -9.11 19.06
CA LEU A 127 -27.67 -10.41 18.37
C LEU A 127 -26.18 -10.62 18.03
N ARG A 128 -25.32 -9.61 18.26
CA ARG A 128 -23.89 -9.68 17.95
C ARG A 128 -23.18 -10.81 18.72
N ALA A 129 -23.59 -11.06 19.94
CA ALA A 129 -23.06 -12.17 20.76
C ALA A 129 -23.35 -13.56 20.16
N LEU A 130 -24.34 -13.68 19.27
CA LEU A 130 -24.69 -14.91 18.57
C LEU A 130 -23.99 -15.08 17.22
N GLY A 131 -23.14 -14.08 16.83
CA GLY A 131 -22.33 -14.14 15.61
C GLY A 131 -23.13 -14.10 14.28
N TRP A 132 -24.35 -13.56 14.31
CA TRP A 132 -25.21 -13.53 13.12
C TRP A 132 -24.76 -12.41 12.16
N LEU A 133 -24.29 -12.82 10.98
CA LEU A 133 -23.87 -11.91 9.91
C LEU A 133 -25.08 -11.25 9.24
N ASP A 134 -24.94 -9.96 8.93
CA ASP A 134 -25.89 -9.25 8.07
C ASP A 134 -25.46 -9.32 6.60
N ARG A 135 -25.67 -10.51 6.02
CA ARG A 135 -25.28 -10.77 4.62
C ARG A 135 -25.92 -9.80 3.62
N LYS A 136 -27.17 -9.38 3.89
CA LYS A 136 -27.90 -8.48 3.01
C LYS A 136 -27.30 -7.07 3.02
N ALA A 137 -26.95 -6.58 4.21
CA ALA A 137 -26.27 -5.29 4.34
C ALA A 137 -24.87 -5.32 3.67
N MET A 138 -24.08 -6.39 3.92
CA MET A 138 -22.77 -6.59 3.29
C MET A 138 -22.89 -6.62 1.74
N GLU A 139 -23.85 -7.34 1.20
CA GLU A 139 -24.04 -7.43 -0.25
C GLU A 139 -24.45 -6.09 -0.86
N THR A 140 -25.38 -5.37 -0.24
CA THR A 140 -25.83 -4.06 -0.72
C THR A 140 -24.69 -3.06 -0.72
N GLU A 141 -23.90 -3.03 0.34
CA GLU A 141 -22.77 -2.11 0.44
C GLU A 141 -21.61 -2.51 -0.49
N ALA A 142 -21.33 -3.83 -0.62
CA ALA A 142 -20.35 -4.35 -1.58
C ALA A 142 -20.68 -3.90 -3.01
N ARG A 143 -21.95 -4.05 -3.44
CA ARG A 143 -22.39 -3.60 -4.77
C ARG A 143 -22.13 -2.11 -4.94
N ARG A 144 -22.57 -1.28 -4.01
CA ARG A 144 -22.35 0.17 -4.06
C ARG A 144 -20.87 0.54 -4.18
N LYS A 145 -19.99 -0.11 -3.40
CA LYS A 145 -18.53 0.14 -3.44
C LYS A 145 -17.92 -0.28 -4.76
N LEU A 146 -18.24 -1.47 -5.26
CA LEU A 146 -17.74 -1.98 -6.54
C LEU A 146 -18.24 -1.15 -7.73
N ASP A 147 -19.51 -0.76 -7.72
CA ASP A 147 -20.08 0.12 -8.74
C ASP A 147 -19.37 1.50 -8.74
N SER A 148 -19.06 2.04 -7.55
CA SER A 148 -18.33 3.30 -7.45
C SER A 148 -16.89 3.22 -7.97
N LEU A 149 -16.29 2.04 -7.96
CA LEU A 149 -14.95 1.75 -8.52
C LEU A 149 -15.01 1.29 -9.97
N GLN A 150 -16.21 1.30 -10.59
CA GLN A 150 -16.44 0.80 -11.96
C GLN A 150 -16.00 -0.66 -12.16
N VAL A 151 -15.97 -1.45 -11.09
CA VAL A 151 -15.62 -2.86 -11.13
C VAL A 151 -16.85 -3.69 -11.51
N HIS A 152 -16.88 -4.16 -12.76
CA HIS A 152 -17.95 -5.00 -13.27
C HIS A 152 -17.63 -6.47 -13.04
N LEU A 153 -18.39 -7.12 -12.19
CA LEU A 153 -18.24 -8.56 -11.90
C LEU A 153 -19.43 -9.34 -12.46
N PRO A 154 -19.21 -10.50 -13.07
CA PRO A 154 -20.27 -11.29 -13.67
C PRO A 154 -21.28 -11.83 -12.63
N SER A 155 -20.84 -12.04 -11.41
CA SER A 155 -21.67 -12.52 -10.30
C SER A 155 -21.05 -12.22 -8.95
N PHE A 156 -21.86 -11.78 -7.99
CA PHE A 156 -21.46 -11.56 -6.60
C PHE A 156 -21.45 -12.84 -5.76
N SER A 157 -22.19 -13.85 -6.21
CA SER A 157 -22.31 -15.14 -5.50
C SER A 157 -21.31 -16.19 -5.97
N SER A 158 -20.68 -15.97 -7.14
CA SER A 158 -19.69 -16.90 -7.65
C SER A 158 -18.43 -16.90 -6.79
N SER A 159 -17.83 -18.07 -6.61
CA SER A 159 -16.53 -18.24 -5.97
C SER A 159 -15.47 -17.47 -6.70
N VAL A 160 -14.60 -16.75 -5.96
CA VAL A 160 -13.51 -15.95 -6.52
C VAL A 160 -12.51 -16.82 -7.30
N GLY A 161 -12.35 -18.09 -6.92
CA GLY A 161 -11.50 -19.05 -7.64
C GLY A 161 -11.93 -19.34 -9.09
N LEU A 162 -13.20 -19.04 -9.45
CA LEU A 162 -13.71 -19.20 -10.82
C LEU A 162 -13.53 -17.93 -11.67
N MET A 163 -12.97 -16.87 -11.10
CA MET A 163 -12.76 -15.59 -11.77
C MET A 163 -11.43 -15.54 -12.52
N SER A 164 -11.35 -14.69 -13.55
CA SER A 164 -10.08 -14.39 -14.20
C SER A 164 -9.12 -13.68 -13.24
N GLY A 165 -7.82 -13.71 -13.55
CA GLY A 165 -6.80 -13.00 -12.76
C GLY A 165 -7.13 -11.52 -12.57
N GLY A 166 -7.55 -10.83 -13.65
CA GLY A 166 -7.97 -9.42 -13.59
C GLY A 166 -9.19 -9.17 -12.71
N GLN A 167 -10.18 -10.08 -12.73
CA GLN A 167 -11.35 -9.96 -11.86
C GLN A 167 -10.97 -10.17 -10.40
N ARG A 168 -10.10 -11.13 -10.09
CA ARG A 168 -9.57 -11.33 -8.74
C ARG A 168 -8.80 -10.11 -8.26
N GLN A 169 -7.95 -9.54 -9.11
CA GLN A 169 -7.22 -8.30 -8.79
C GLN A 169 -8.18 -7.15 -8.48
N ALA A 170 -9.20 -6.94 -9.32
CA ALA A 170 -10.21 -5.91 -9.10
C ALA A 170 -10.95 -6.11 -7.76
N VAL A 171 -11.27 -7.35 -7.36
CA VAL A 171 -11.87 -7.65 -6.05
C VAL A 171 -10.91 -7.31 -4.92
N ALA A 172 -9.61 -7.64 -5.05
CA ALA A 172 -8.60 -7.33 -4.03
C ALA A 172 -8.40 -5.82 -3.84
N VAL A 173 -8.29 -5.07 -4.95
CA VAL A 173 -8.21 -3.61 -4.92
C VAL A 173 -9.48 -3.01 -4.31
N ALA A 174 -10.66 -3.46 -4.75
CA ALA A 174 -11.93 -2.98 -4.22
C ALA A 174 -12.07 -3.25 -2.72
N ARG A 175 -11.59 -4.42 -2.23
CA ARG A 175 -11.55 -4.72 -0.78
C ARG A 175 -10.70 -3.70 -0.04
N ALA A 176 -9.49 -3.45 -0.51
CA ALA A 176 -8.59 -2.52 0.16
C ALA A 176 -9.13 -1.09 0.14
N VAL A 177 -9.61 -0.60 -1.00
CA VAL A 177 -10.23 0.73 -1.12
C VAL A 177 -11.49 0.86 -0.24
N ALA A 178 -12.24 -0.23 -0.08
CA ALA A 178 -13.44 -0.23 0.75
C ALA A 178 -13.17 0.08 2.23
N PHE A 179 -11.95 -0.19 2.71
CA PHE A 179 -11.56 -0.05 4.11
C PHE A 179 -10.38 0.91 4.32
N ALA A 180 -9.58 1.20 3.28
CA ALA A 180 -8.58 2.25 3.35
C ALA A 180 -9.25 3.60 3.54
N THR A 181 -8.88 4.31 4.60
CA THR A 181 -9.40 5.65 4.88
C THR A 181 -8.33 6.72 4.78
N ARG A 182 -7.04 6.34 4.73
CA ARG A 182 -5.90 7.24 4.69
C ARG A 182 -4.81 6.81 3.74
N VAL A 183 -4.28 5.59 3.91
CA VAL A 183 -3.16 5.07 3.13
C VAL A 183 -3.52 3.70 2.54
N LEU A 184 -3.35 3.58 1.25
CA LEU A 184 -3.51 2.34 0.50
C LEU A 184 -2.14 1.91 -0.05
N ILE A 185 -1.75 0.69 0.26
CA ILE A 185 -0.51 0.10 -0.23
C ILE A 185 -0.86 -0.95 -1.27
N LEU A 186 -0.28 -0.83 -2.46
CA LEU A 186 -0.50 -1.74 -3.58
C LEU A 186 0.83 -2.37 -3.98
N ASP A 187 0.98 -3.67 -3.74
CA ASP A 187 2.19 -4.42 -4.07
C ASP A 187 1.97 -5.18 -5.38
N GLU A 188 2.59 -4.68 -6.47
CA GLU A 188 2.52 -5.22 -7.84
C GLU A 188 1.07 -5.41 -8.34
N PRO A 189 0.21 -4.38 -8.30
CA PRO A 189 -1.23 -4.55 -8.57
C PRO A 189 -1.56 -4.90 -10.01
N THR A 190 -0.60 -4.82 -10.92
CA THR A 190 -0.75 -5.13 -12.35
C THR A 190 -0.03 -6.41 -12.78
N ALA A 191 0.60 -7.12 -11.83
CA ALA A 191 1.29 -8.37 -12.13
C ALA A 191 0.31 -9.42 -12.69
N ALA A 192 0.72 -10.12 -13.74
CA ALA A 192 -0.07 -11.19 -14.39
C ALA A 192 -1.43 -10.74 -14.98
N LEU A 193 -1.63 -9.45 -15.25
CA LEU A 193 -2.79 -8.91 -15.95
C LEU A 193 -2.53 -8.75 -17.45
N GLY A 194 -3.59 -8.86 -18.25
CA GLY A 194 -3.56 -8.46 -19.65
C GLY A 194 -3.52 -6.92 -19.81
N VAL A 195 -3.22 -6.46 -21.01
CA VAL A 195 -3.04 -5.01 -21.29
C VAL A 195 -4.27 -4.19 -20.91
N ARG A 196 -5.47 -4.70 -21.19
CA ARG A 196 -6.74 -4.00 -20.90
C ARG A 196 -7.00 -3.93 -19.39
N GLU A 197 -6.79 -5.03 -18.69
CA GLU A 197 -6.97 -5.11 -17.24
C GLU A 197 -5.97 -4.21 -16.51
N THR A 198 -4.72 -4.20 -16.95
CA THR A 198 -3.66 -3.31 -16.44
C THR A 198 -4.10 -1.86 -16.55
N ARG A 199 -4.59 -1.44 -17.74
CA ARG A 199 -5.06 -0.07 -17.95
C ARG A 199 -6.16 0.32 -16.97
N ASN A 200 -7.17 -0.54 -16.80
CA ASN A 200 -8.27 -0.28 -15.87
C ASN A 200 -7.79 -0.13 -14.42
N VAL A 201 -6.79 -0.91 -14.00
CA VAL A 201 -6.21 -0.81 -12.66
C VAL A 201 -5.44 0.50 -12.50
N LEU A 202 -4.63 0.90 -13.49
CA LEU A 202 -3.88 2.16 -13.44
C LEU A 202 -4.81 3.38 -13.43
N ASP A 203 -5.85 3.40 -14.28
CA ASP A 203 -6.87 4.44 -14.29
C ASP A 203 -7.55 4.56 -12.91
N THR A 204 -7.88 3.41 -12.29
CA THR A 204 -8.44 3.37 -10.95
C THR A 204 -7.46 3.97 -9.93
N ILE A 205 -6.17 3.57 -9.94
CA ILE A 205 -5.15 4.08 -9.01
C ILE A 205 -5.01 5.59 -9.14
N ALA A 206 -5.00 6.14 -10.35
CA ALA A 206 -4.88 7.57 -10.61
C ALA A 206 -6.09 8.39 -10.08
N GLU A 207 -7.29 7.79 -10.06
CA GLU A 207 -8.51 8.44 -9.58
C GLU A 207 -8.69 8.38 -8.04
N LEU A 208 -8.15 7.35 -7.38
CA LEU A 208 -8.38 7.09 -5.96
C LEU A 208 -8.02 8.27 -5.04
N PRO A 209 -6.87 8.96 -5.19
CA PRO A 209 -6.52 10.08 -4.32
C PRO A 209 -7.55 11.20 -4.39
N ARG A 210 -8.00 11.55 -5.59
CA ARG A 210 -8.96 12.64 -5.83
C ARG A 210 -10.38 12.29 -5.39
N ARG A 211 -10.78 11.03 -5.55
CA ARG A 211 -12.16 10.59 -5.35
C ARG A 211 -12.44 10.15 -3.92
N TYR A 212 -11.45 9.59 -3.24
CA TYR A 212 -11.60 8.99 -1.91
C TYR A 212 -10.68 9.61 -0.86
N ASN A 213 -9.88 10.61 -1.23
CA ASN A 213 -8.89 11.25 -0.34
C ASN A 213 -7.94 10.23 0.31
N VAL A 214 -7.47 9.26 -0.47
CA VAL A 214 -6.57 8.20 -0.02
C VAL A 214 -5.21 8.40 -0.66
N SER A 215 -4.14 8.39 0.13
CA SER A 215 -2.77 8.45 -0.37
C SER A 215 -2.27 7.04 -0.67
N ILE A 216 -1.45 6.87 -1.68
CA ILE A 216 -1.09 5.54 -2.20
C ILE A 216 0.42 5.32 -2.15
N VAL A 217 0.84 4.13 -1.66
CA VAL A 217 2.17 3.59 -1.92
C VAL A 217 2.04 2.49 -2.96
N LEU A 218 2.59 2.72 -4.14
CA LEU A 218 2.58 1.78 -5.26
C LEU A 218 3.96 1.11 -5.39
N ILE A 219 4.00 -0.21 -5.24
CA ILE A 219 5.18 -0.99 -5.60
C ILE A 219 4.97 -1.50 -7.02
N SER A 220 5.90 -1.20 -7.90
CA SER A 220 5.92 -1.74 -9.25
C SER A 220 7.36 -1.88 -9.76
N HIS A 221 7.59 -2.89 -10.58
CA HIS A 221 8.82 -3.04 -11.35
C HIS A 221 8.68 -2.49 -12.78
N ASN A 222 7.47 -2.08 -13.18
CA ASN A 222 7.21 -1.48 -14.49
C ASN A 222 7.30 0.05 -14.39
N MET A 223 8.33 0.61 -15.02
CA MET A 223 8.60 2.05 -14.98
C MET A 223 7.53 2.87 -15.68
N ASP A 224 6.93 2.35 -16.77
CA ASP A 224 5.85 3.05 -17.47
C ASP A 224 4.65 3.28 -16.56
N HIS A 225 4.29 2.28 -15.75
CA HIS A 225 3.21 2.40 -14.77
C HIS A 225 3.53 3.46 -13.70
N VAL A 226 4.79 3.51 -13.25
CA VAL A 226 5.22 4.50 -12.25
C VAL A 226 5.16 5.93 -12.82
N VAL A 227 5.66 6.11 -14.04
CA VAL A 227 5.60 7.41 -14.73
C VAL A 227 4.16 7.86 -14.97
N GLU A 228 3.26 6.92 -15.22
CA GLU A 228 1.86 7.22 -15.51
C GLU A 228 1.06 7.68 -14.28
N VAL A 229 1.30 7.06 -13.09
CA VAL A 229 0.39 7.25 -11.95
C VAL A 229 1.04 7.82 -10.69
N CYS A 230 2.37 7.87 -10.58
CA CYS A 230 3.05 8.33 -9.37
C CYS A 230 3.46 9.80 -9.46
N ASP A 231 3.27 10.52 -8.36
CA ASP A 231 3.74 11.91 -8.20
C ASP A 231 5.21 11.96 -7.78
N LYS A 232 5.68 10.92 -7.09
CA LYS A 232 7.03 10.80 -6.55
C LYS A 232 7.44 9.33 -6.56
N ALA A 233 8.72 9.04 -6.78
CA ALA A 233 9.28 7.71 -6.68
C ALA A 233 10.46 7.68 -5.71
N VAL A 234 10.49 6.68 -4.85
CA VAL A 234 11.62 6.35 -3.97
C VAL A 234 12.24 5.05 -4.44
N VAL A 235 13.54 5.07 -4.68
CA VAL A 235 14.30 3.90 -5.12
C VAL A 235 15.04 3.29 -3.94
N MET A 236 14.76 2.01 -3.69
CA MET A 236 15.45 1.21 -2.67
C MET A 236 16.44 0.25 -3.30
N ARG A 237 17.57 0.06 -2.63
CA ARG A 237 18.59 -0.93 -2.98
C ARG A 237 19.30 -1.42 -1.73
N GLN A 238 19.48 -2.76 -1.60
CA GLN A 238 20.20 -3.40 -0.49
C GLN A 238 19.75 -2.93 0.90
N GLY A 239 18.43 -2.75 1.07
CA GLY A 239 17.84 -2.35 2.34
C GLY A 239 17.84 -0.84 2.64
N GLY A 240 18.42 -0.01 1.79
CA GLY A 240 18.48 1.45 1.94
C GLY A 240 17.76 2.20 0.83
N VAL A 241 17.46 3.49 1.05
CA VAL A 241 17.02 4.43 0.01
C VAL A 241 18.24 4.96 -0.70
N VAL A 242 18.25 4.88 -2.03
CA VAL A 242 19.37 5.35 -2.89
C VAL A 242 19.03 6.59 -3.70
N GLY A 243 17.74 6.96 -3.78
CA GLY A 243 17.32 8.19 -4.44
C GLY A 243 15.83 8.42 -4.37
N GLU A 244 15.43 9.66 -4.57
CA GLU A 244 14.06 10.11 -4.78
C GLU A 244 13.99 10.86 -6.10
N VAL A 245 12.97 10.57 -6.90
CA VAL A 245 12.82 11.11 -8.26
C VAL A 245 11.36 11.49 -8.49
N VAL A 246 11.11 12.57 -9.22
CA VAL A 246 9.79 12.84 -9.81
C VAL A 246 9.71 12.02 -11.10
N PRO A 247 8.82 11.02 -11.19
CA PRO A 247 8.77 10.11 -12.33
C PRO A 247 8.20 10.80 -13.57
N THR A 248 9.03 10.89 -14.60
CA THR A 248 8.67 11.38 -15.94
C THR A 248 9.34 10.50 -16.99
N ALA A 249 8.97 10.64 -18.26
CA ALA A 249 9.66 9.94 -19.34
C ALA A 249 11.17 10.26 -19.39
N GLU A 250 11.56 11.48 -19.02
CA GLU A 250 12.94 11.95 -19.03
C GLU A 250 13.76 11.38 -17.85
N THR A 251 13.12 11.13 -16.71
CA THR A 251 13.78 10.59 -15.50
C THR A 251 13.76 9.06 -15.42
N MET A 252 13.22 8.38 -16.43
CA MET A 252 13.13 6.91 -16.46
C MET A 252 14.51 6.26 -16.42
N GLU A 253 15.48 6.76 -17.19
CA GLU A 253 16.87 6.25 -17.20
C GLU A 253 17.55 6.45 -15.83
N GLU A 254 17.28 7.57 -15.16
CA GLU A 254 17.76 7.84 -13.80
C GLU A 254 17.21 6.81 -12.81
N MET A 255 15.91 6.54 -12.84
CA MET A 255 15.28 5.53 -11.97
C MET A 255 15.90 4.15 -12.20
N VAL A 256 16.07 3.72 -13.44
CA VAL A 256 16.72 2.45 -13.78
C VAL A 256 18.18 2.42 -13.30
N SER A 257 18.92 3.49 -13.50
CA SER A 257 20.30 3.60 -13.04
C SER A 257 20.43 3.47 -11.53
N LEU A 258 19.53 4.10 -10.76
CA LEU A 258 19.47 3.99 -9.30
C LEU A 258 19.16 2.55 -8.86
N ILE A 259 18.25 1.84 -9.54
CA ILE A 259 17.89 0.45 -9.22
C ILE A 259 19.09 -0.48 -9.44
N VAL A 260 19.74 -0.38 -10.62
CA VAL A 260 20.87 -1.25 -11.00
C VAL A 260 22.14 -0.85 -10.24
N GLY A 261 22.26 0.40 -9.82
CA GLY A 261 23.46 0.92 -9.17
C GLY A 261 24.55 1.31 -10.15
N ALA A 262 24.21 1.52 -11.41
CA ALA A 262 25.11 2.13 -12.36
C ALA A 262 25.38 3.59 -11.93
N ARG A 263 26.63 4.00 -11.89
CA ARG A 263 26.97 5.42 -11.68
C ARG A 263 26.44 6.18 -12.90
N THR A 264 25.51 7.10 -12.70
CA THR A 264 25.20 8.10 -13.71
C THR A 264 26.50 8.90 -13.93
N HIS A 265 27.10 8.76 -15.10
CA HIS A 265 28.07 9.74 -15.58
C HIS A 265 27.25 11.03 -15.82
N LYS A 266 27.22 11.92 -14.82
CA LYS A 266 27.01 13.34 -15.10
C LYS A 266 28.27 13.75 -15.79
N GLU A 267 28.21 13.96 -17.13
CA GLU A 267 29.19 14.71 -17.84
C GLU A 267 29.26 16.12 -17.22
N GLU A 268 30.48 16.50 -16.81
CA GLU A 268 30.81 17.85 -16.38
C GLU A 268 30.63 18.86 -17.53
#